data_b9a1ea5be0245b705d82190d81d2e926
#
_entry.id   b9a1ea5be0245b705d82190d81d2e926
#
_cell.length_a   1.000
_cell.length_b   1.000
_cell.length_c   1.000
_cell.angle_alpha   90.00
_cell.angle_beta   90.00
_cell.angle_gamma   90.00
#
_symmetry.space_group_name_H-M   'P 1'
#
loop_
_entity.id
_entity.type
_entity.pdbx_description
1 polymer ?
#
loop_
_entity_poly.entity_id
_entity_poly.type
_entity_poly.pdbx_seq_one_letter_code
_entity_poly.pdbx_strand_id
1 'polypeptide(L)'
;MNSKSGARRHAVSALVAMGALCAVGTAQAAAWMPDVFYTAGTVVSYNGANYVALVNQTDYTGTGWNPTTASLWSPTGASSGGGTTTPPAGGGGTTTPPAGGGGTTTGGTCATAWSATQVYTGGNQASENGTNYTANWWTQGNDPASNSGPAGSGQPWTASGSCAGGSTGGGTGGGTGGGTGGGTGGGTGGGGGTVTPPPGPFAFGPYKDVTISMNWNTNVISSAVTGTLQPVLTVMPTNLKSMTWAFATGECGSENWAGIQPSALAAANVQNWVSNGKFYTISTGGAAGVFTCGSDAGFTNFINRYNSSNLLGIDFDIEGGQSQDVINNLVQRVVAAQRSFPNLRFSFTVATLGGNSPNSLNTLGAWVVQAIKQFGLSKYTINLMVMDYGSTSPGNCAVVGGSCDMAQSAIAASENLHSFYGIPYANIELTPMIGGNDTQSEVFTIPNVDAVSAYAAQKGLAGIHYWSFDRDTDCGPGSASPICNSYGQAGRLGFTTRFLSDLGM
;
A
#
# COMPACT_ATOMS: atom_id res chain seq x y z
N MET A 1 -41.58 67.36 20.59
CA MET A 1 -43.03 67.20 21.00
C MET A 1 -43.17 65.69 21.35
N ASN A 2 -43.50 65.50 22.61
CA ASN A 2 -44.15 64.37 23.26
C ASN A 2 -43.55 62.98 23.12
N SER A 3 -42.85 62.44 24.11
CA SER A 3 -43.27 62.09 25.49
C SER A 3 -44.12 60.82 25.58
N LYS A 4 -43.63 59.85 26.28
CA LYS A 4 -44.07 59.08 27.46
C LYS A 4 -43.59 57.63 27.39
N SER A 5 -42.71 57.21 28.27
CA SER A 5 -42.88 56.88 29.67
C SER A 5 -43.66 55.61 29.97
N GLY A 6 -42.94 54.70 30.59
CA GLY A 6 -43.33 53.90 31.76
C GLY A 6 -43.65 52.45 31.39
N ALA A 7 -43.21 51.39 32.03
CA ALA A 7 -43.12 51.16 33.45
C ALA A 7 -42.38 49.80 33.68
N ARG A 8 -41.56 49.79 34.69
CA ARG A 8 -41.01 48.57 35.32
C ARG A 8 -42.10 47.77 36.02
N ARG A 9 -42.08 46.45 35.88
CA ARG A 9 -42.60 45.60 36.96
C ARG A 9 -41.58 44.44 37.22
N HIS A 10 -41.12 44.45 38.44
CA HIS A 10 -40.41 43.33 39.09
C HIS A 10 -41.41 42.21 39.32
N ALA A 11 -41.01 40.98 39.08
CA ALA A 11 -41.63 39.83 39.67
C ALA A 11 -40.54 38.86 40.14
N VAL A 12 -40.73 38.46 41.36
CA VAL A 12 -39.85 37.81 42.31
C VAL A 12 -39.65 36.32 41.95
N SER A 13 -38.50 35.84 42.30
CA SER A 13 -37.99 34.47 42.27
C SER A 13 -38.93 33.42 42.86
N ALA A 14 -38.99 32.26 42.23
CA ALA A 14 -39.23 31.01 42.90
C ALA A 14 -38.19 29.99 42.35
N LEU A 15 -37.19 29.66 43.19
CA LEU A 15 -36.28 28.53 42.99
C LEU A 15 -37.10 27.25 43.21
N VAL A 16 -37.25 26.48 42.14
CA VAL A 16 -37.59 25.05 42.27
C VAL A 16 -36.35 24.29 41.87
N ALA A 17 -35.69 23.69 42.82
CA ALA A 17 -34.62 22.72 42.60
C ALA A 17 -35.21 21.44 41.97
N MET A 18 -35.05 21.25 40.68
CA MET A 18 -35.33 19.98 40.02
C MET A 18 -34.00 19.24 39.81
N GLY A 19 -33.81 18.17 40.57
CA GLY A 19 -32.65 17.28 40.40
C GLY A 19 -32.62 16.71 38.99
N ALA A 20 -31.61 17.09 38.24
CA ALA A 20 -31.33 16.46 36.97
C ALA A 20 -30.68 15.09 37.25
N LEU A 21 -31.44 13.99 37.11
CA LEU A 21 -30.88 12.67 36.85
C LEU A 21 -30.14 12.74 35.51
N CYS A 22 -28.82 12.75 35.53
CA CYS A 22 -28.02 12.45 34.35
C CYS A 22 -28.25 10.98 33.99
N ALA A 23 -29.16 10.74 33.07
CA ALA A 23 -29.18 9.49 32.34
C ALA A 23 -27.90 9.46 31.46
N VAL A 24 -26.93 8.66 31.88
CA VAL A 24 -25.78 8.30 31.02
C VAL A 24 -26.37 7.45 29.89
N GLY A 25 -26.74 8.11 28.78
CA GLY A 25 -27.09 7.43 27.56
C GLY A 25 -25.82 6.73 27.06
N THR A 26 -25.81 5.42 27.07
CA THR A 26 -24.80 4.63 26.35
C THR A 26 -24.93 4.98 24.87
N ALA A 27 -23.95 5.69 24.33
CA ALA A 27 -23.89 5.96 22.89
C ALA A 27 -23.91 4.62 22.17
N GLN A 28 -24.94 4.37 21.39
CA GLN A 28 -25.05 3.17 20.57
C GLN A 28 -23.99 3.25 19.48
N ALA A 29 -23.23 2.16 19.29
CA ALA A 29 -22.24 2.10 18.21
C ALA A 29 -22.91 2.35 16.84
N ALA A 30 -22.24 3.06 15.96
CA ALA A 30 -22.72 3.31 14.60
C ALA A 30 -23.01 1.97 13.88
N ALA A 31 -24.03 1.96 13.04
CA ALA A 31 -24.33 0.76 12.25
C ALA A 31 -23.18 0.48 11.27
N TRP A 32 -22.80 -0.78 11.16
CA TRP A 32 -21.87 -1.21 10.11
C TRP A 32 -22.49 -1.00 8.72
N MET A 33 -21.64 -0.56 7.78
CA MET A 33 -22.00 -0.40 6.37
C MET A 33 -20.91 -1.02 5.49
N PRO A 34 -21.26 -1.70 4.39
CA PRO A 34 -20.25 -2.11 3.42
C PRO A 34 -19.61 -0.88 2.74
N ASP A 35 -18.45 -1.07 2.13
CA ASP A 35 -17.67 -0.06 1.39
C ASP A 35 -17.20 1.13 2.24
N VAL A 36 -17.23 0.99 3.58
CA VAL A 36 -16.72 1.97 4.54
C VAL A 36 -15.39 1.48 5.11
N PHE A 37 -14.41 2.39 5.16
CA PHE A 37 -13.13 2.10 5.80
C PHE A 37 -13.26 2.18 7.32
N TYR A 38 -12.85 1.11 8.00
CA TYR A 38 -12.81 0.99 9.45
C TYR A 38 -11.38 0.86 9.94
N THR A 39 -10.99 1.71 10.88
CA THR A 39 -9.71 1.58 11.57
C THR A 39 -9.80 0.53 12.67
N ALA A 40 -8.70 -0.16 12.95
CA ALA A 40 -8.60 -1.07 14.09
C ALA A 40 -9.03 -0.37 15.38
N GLY A 41 -9.89 -1.03 16.18
CA GLY A 41 -10.50 -0.45 17.38
C GLY A 41 -11.84 0.25 17.12
N THR A 42 -12.27 0.49 15.89
CA THR A 42 -13.61 1.03 15.58
C THR A 42 -14.68 0.05 16.02
N VAL A 43 -15.67 0.53 16.78
CA VAL A 43 -16.81 -0.28 17.22
C VAL A 43 -18.03 0.03 16.38
N VAL A 44 -18.66 -0.99 15.82
CA VAL A 44 -19.87 -0.89 15.00
C VAL A 44 -20.95 -1.84 15.52
N SER A 45 -22.22 -1.54 15.19
CA SER A 45 -23.33 -2.45 15.45
C SER A 45 -23.73 -3.17 14.16
N TYR A 46 -23.95 -4.47 14.24
CA TYR A 46 -24.38 -5.31 13.14
C TYR A 46 -25.26 -6.46 13.65
N ASN A 47 -26.46 -6.63 13.06
CA ASN A 47 -27.43 -7.66 13.45
C ASN A 47 -27.71 -7.72 14.97
N GLY A 48 -27.77 -6.55 15.64
CA GLY A 48 -28.08 -6.45 17.06
C GLY A 48 -26.94 -6.75 18.02
N ALA A 49 -25.71 -6.94 17.53
CA ALA A 49 -24.51 -7.10 18.32
C ALA A 49 -23.48 -6.02 17.97
N ASN A 50 -22.56 -5.73 18.89
CA ASN A 50 -21.45 -4.80 18.66
C ASN A 50 -20.17 -5.60 18.34
N TYR A 51 -19.41 -5.09 17.39
CA TYR A 51 -18.15 -5.67 16.94
C TYR A 51 -17.07 -4.58 16.91
N VAL A 52 -15.84 -4.95 17.24
CA VAL A 52 -14.66 -4.11 17.10
C VAL A 52 -13.83 -4.58 15.90
N ALA A 53 -13.41 -3.65 15.06
CA ALA A 53 -12.48 -3.93 13.96
C ALA A 53 -11.12 -4.35 14.54
N LEU A 54 -10.60 -5.49 14.14
CA LEU A 54 -9.31 -6.02 14.58
C LEU A 54 -8.14 -5.42 13.81
N VAL A 55 -8.39 -5.01 12.56
CA VAL A 55 -7.41 -4.45 11.64
C VAL A 55 -8.04 -3.26 10.90
N ASN A 56 -7.21 -2.44 10.28
CA ASN A 56 -7.68 -1.44 9.32
C ASN A 56 -8.23 -2.15 8.08
N GLN A 57 -9.47 -1.87 7.70
CA GLN A 57 -10.14 -2.61 6.63
C GLN A 57 -11.28 -1.84 5.98
N THR A 58 -11.64 -2.27 4.77
CA THR A 58 -12.90 -1.95 4.12
C THR A 58 -13.61 -3.26 3.75
N ASP A 59 -14.82 -3.45 4.25
CA ASP A 59 -15.64 -4.61 3.93
C ASP A 59 -16.40 -4.33 2.63
N TYR A 60 -15.81 -4.65 1.48
CA TYR A 60 -16.39 -4.32 0.18
C TYR A 60 -17.65 -5.12 -0.13
N THR A 61 -18.62 -4.46 -0.76
CA THR A 61 -19.83 -5.13 -1.30
C THR A 61 -19.41 -6.29 -2.22
N GLY A 62 -20.02 -7.46 -2.00
CA GLY A 62 -19.76 -8.66 -2.82
C GLY A 62 -18.62 -9.56 -2.34
N THR A 63 -17.80 -9.13 -1.38
CA THR A 63 -16.74 -9.99 -0.81
C THR A 63 -17.27 -11.00 0.22
N GLY A 64 -18.48 -10.75 0.77
CA GLY A 64 -19.04 -11.50 1.89
C GLY A 64 -18.46 -11.10 3.25
N TRP A 65 -17.53 -10.13 3.29
CA TRP A 65 -16.98 -9.60 4.53
C TRP A 65 -18.00 -8.73 5.26
N ASN A 66 -18.10 -8.95 6.56
CA ASN A 66 -19.01 -8.22 7.44
C ASN A 66 -18.56 -8.46 8.90
N PRO A 67 -19.18 -7.85 9.92
CA PRO A 67 -18.76 -8.00 11.32
C PRO A 67 -18.78 -9.42 11.89
N THR A 68 -19.31 -10.41 11.20
CA THR A 68 -19.19 -11.82 11.61
C THR A 68 -17.92 -12.49 11.07
N THR A 69 -17.12 -11.82 10.28
CA THR A 69 -15.84 -12.32 9.75
C THR A 69 -14.79 -12.23 10.84
N ALA A 70 -14.52 -13.34 11.53
CA ALA A 70 -13.71 -13.40 12.73
C ALA A 70 -12.23 -12.96 12.56
N SER A 71 -11.70 -12.97 11.33
CA SER A 71 -10.36 -12.44 11.03
C SER A 71 -10.30 -10.92 10.98
N LEU A 72 -11.43 -10.26 10.79
CA LEU A 72 -11.54 -8.81 10.62
C LEU A 72 -12.20 -8.13 11.80
N TRP A 73 -13.09 -8.85 12.50
CA TRP A 73 -13.93 -8.32 13.54
C TRP A 73 -13.98 -9.24 14.77
N SER A 74 -14.12 -8.66 15.96
CA SER A 74 -14.36 -9.39 17.21
C SER A 74 -15.63 -8.87 17.89
N PRO A 75 -16.51 -9.74 18.38
CA PRO A 75 -17.69 -9.31 19.14
C PRO A 75 -17.26 -8.67 20.48
N THR A 76 -17.86 -7.51 20.81
CA THR A 76 -17.57 -6.75 22.04
C THR A 76 -18.65 -6.89 23.12
N GLY A 77 -19.56 -7.88 22.99
CA GLY A 77 -20.69 -8.11 23.89
C GLY A 77 -22.00 -7.51 23.37
N ALA A 78 -23.12 -8.10 23.81
CA ALA A 78 -24.47 -7.73 23.36
C ALA A 78 -24.87 -6.34 23.86
N SER A 79 -25.51 -5.54 23.00
CA SER A 79 -26.37 -4.45 23.42
C SER A 79 -27.56 -5.02 24.18
N SER A 80 -27.78 -4.59 25.42
CA SER A 80 -28.85 -5.05 26.29
C SER A 80 -30.22 -4.70 25.70
N GLY A 81 -30.90 -5.74 25.22
CA GLY A 81 -32.28 -5.70 24.75
C GLY A 81 -32.88 -7.09 24.79
N GLY A 82 -33.44 -7.45 25.89
CA GLY A 82 -34.33 -8.45 26.40
C GLY A 82 -34.67 -9.72 25.61
N GLY A 83 -34.45 -10.89 26.25
CA GLY A 83 -35.03 -12.15 25.86
C GLY A 83 -34.35 -13.33 26.54
N THR A 84 -34.90 -13.73 27.63
CA THR A 84 -34.51 -14.84 28.55
C THR A 84 -34.40 -16.20 27.87
N THR A 85 -33.32 -16.97 28.16
CA THR A 85 -33.43 -18.35 28.67
C THR A 85 -32.10 -18.77 29.32
N THR A 86 -32.21 -19.32 30.52
CA THR A 86 -31.19 -19.67 31.49
C THR A 86 -30.65 -21.11 31.31
N PRO A 87 -29.57 -21.49 32.03
CA PRO A 87 -28.49 -22.40 31.65
C PRO A 87 -28.58 -23.81 32.21
N PRO A 88 -27.52 -24.57 32.21
CA PRO A 88 -27.03 -25.03 33.52
C PRO A 88 -25.55 -24.84 33.79
N ALA A 89 -25.34 -24.70 35.09
CA ALA A 89 -24.09 -24.43 35.78
C ALA A 89 -23.23 -25.69 35.99
N GLY A 90 -21.96 -25.43 36.23
CA GLY A 90 -21.10 -26.39 36.89
C GLY A 90 -19.63 -26.00 36.98
N GLY A 91 -19.21 -25.58 38.16
CA GLY A 91 -17.98 -25.96 38.76
C GLY A 91 -16.82 -24.97 38.76
N GLY A 92 -16.66 -24.28 39.89
CA GLY A 92 -15.62 -23.29 40.15
C GLY A 92 -14.23 -23.86 40.45
N GLY A 93 -13.30 -22.95 40.52
CA GLY A 93 -11.94 -23.16 40.97
C GLY A 93 -11.08 -21.92 40.81
N THR A 94 -11.13 -21.07 41.82
CA THR A 94 -10.22 -19.95 42.03
C THR A 94 -8.83 -20.43 42.41
N THR A 95 -7.76 -19.94 41.77
CA THR A 95 -6.49 -19.68 42.48
C THR A 95 -5.70 -18.56 41.79
N THR A 96 -5.34 -17.62 42.64
CA THR A 96 -4.49 -16.44 42.43
C THR A 96 -3.03 -16.82 42.15
N PRO A 97 -2.24 -15.98 41.44
CA PRO A 97 -0.85 -16.27 41.14
C PRO A 97 0.10 -15.85 42.30
N PRO A 98 1.22 -16.51 42.48
CA PRO A 98 2.36 -15.91 43.15
C PRO A 98 3.45 -15.47 42.17
N ALA A 99 4.11 -14.39 42.54
CA ALA A 99 5.25 -13.79 41.89
C ALA A 99 6.55 -14.56 42.10
N GLY A 100 7.39 -14.55 41.08
CA GLY A 100 8.84 -14.47 41.20
C GLY A 100 9.65 -15.67 41.68
N GLY A 101 10.54 -16.17 40.82
CA GLY A 101 11.65 -17.00 41.22
C GLY A 101 12.29 -17.69 40.02
N GLY A 102 13.52 -17.31 39.68
CA GLY A 102 14.31 -17.99 38.66
C GLY A 102 14.62 -19.44 39.07
N GLY A 103 14.54 -20.35 38.09
CA GLY A 103 14.85 -21.75 38.31
C GLY A 103 15.01 -22.45 36.97
N THR A 104 16.14 -23.02 36.76
CA THR A 104 16.62 -23.94 35.73
C THR A 104 15.55 -24.75 35.02
N THR A 105 15.52 -24.59 33.68
CA THR A 105 14.63 -25.28 32.75
C THR A 105 14.98 -26.77 32.65
N THR A 106 14.14 -27.62 33.15
CA THR A 106 14.01 -29.02 32.71
C THR A 106 13.23 -28.98 31.40
N GLY A 107 13.86 -29.40 30.29
CA GLY A 107 13.26 -29.41 28.97
C GLY A 107 11.95 -30.21 28.92
N GLY A 108 10.88 -29.56 28.51
CA GLY A 108 9.59 -30.22 28.24
C GLY A 108 9.70 -31.12 27.00
N THR A 109 8.70 -32.02 26.83
CA THR A 109 8.60 -32.88 25.63
C THR A 109 8.47 -32.00 24.38
N CYS A 110 9.20 -32.31 23.31
CA CYS A 110 9.04 -31.62 22.05
C CYS A 110 7.66 -31.91 21.43
N ALA A 111 7.02 -30.85 20.89
CA ALA A 111 5.88 -31.00 20.03
C ALA A 111 6.27 -31.74 18.73
N THR A 112 5.30 -32.09 17.92
CA THR A 112 5.58 -32.67 16.57
C THR A 112 6.54 -31.78 15.81
N ALA A 113 7.53 -32.39 15.14
CA ALA A 113 8.49 -31.64 14.33
C ALA A 113 7.77 -30.80 13.27
N TRP A 114 8.24 -29.59 13.07
CA TRP A 114 7.70 -28.70 12.04
C TRP A 114 7.88 -29.30 10.63
N SER A 115 6.91 -29.00 9.77
CA SER A 115 6.95 -29.40 8.37
C SER A 115 6.47 -28.25 7.47
N ALA A 116 7.22 -27.95 6.42
CA ALA A 116 6.90 -26.90 5.47
C ALA A 116 5.57 -27.12 4.72
N THR A 117 5.10 -28.36 4.61
CA THR A 117 3.84 -28.70 3.94
C THR A 117 2.64 -28.77 4.88
N GLN A 118 2.88 -28.76 6.19
CA GLN A 118 1.84 -28.78 7.20
C GLN A 118 1.23 -27.38 7.38
N VAL A 119 -0.10 -27.30 7.46
CA VAL A 119 -0.81 -26.09 7.87
C VAL A 119 -0.89 -26.03 9.39
N TYR A 120 -0.55 -24.90 9.95
CA TYR A 120 -0.68 -24.60 11.39
C TYR A 120 -1.63 -23.42 11.55
N THR A 121 -2.51 -23.50 12.52
CA THR A 121 -3.43 -22.41 12.90
C THR A 121 -3.04 -21.85 14.26
N GLY A 122 -3.51 -20.66 14.60
CA GLY A 122 -3.21 -20.03 15.88
C GLY A 122 -3.41 -20.97 17.07
N GLY A 123 -2.39 -21.10 17.93
CA GLY A 123 -2.33 -22.04 19.04
C GLY A 123 -1.75 -23.41 18.71
N ASN A 124 -1.57 -23.80 17.44
CA ASN A 124 -0.90 -25.05 17.11
C ASN A 124 0.58 -24.98 17.50
N GLN A 125 1.12 -26.11 17.94
CA GLN A 125 2.51 -26.23 18.33
C GLN A 125 3.31 -27.08 17.33
N ALA A 126 4.55 -26.67 17.10
CA ALA A 126 5.56 -27.43 16.38
C ALA A 126 6.90 -27.32 17.10
N SER A 127 7.81 -28.25 16.85
CA SER A 127 9.17 -28.15 17.36
C SER A 127 10.18 -28.12 16.24
N GLU A 128 11.22 -27.33 16.41
CA GLU A 128 12.35 -27.28 15.51
C GLU A 128 13.62 -26.92 16.30
N ASN A 129 14.74 -27.57 15.93
CA ASN A 129 16.06 -27.37 16.57
C ASN A 129 16.03 -27.39 18.12
N GLY A 130 15.22 -28.29 18.71
CA GLY A 130 15.13 -28.43 20.14
C GLY A 130 14.35 -27.32 20.86
N THR A 131 13.55 -26.55 20.12
CA THR A 131 12.67 -25.51 20.66
C THR A 131 11.25 -25.78 20.20
N ASN A 132 10.29 -25.64 21.13
CA ASN A 132 8.86 -25.62 20.81
C ASN A 132 8.44 -24.21 20.43
N TYR A 133 7.58 -24.13 19.43
CA TYR A 133 6.99 -22.90 18.90
C TYR A 133 5.47 -23.03 18.88
N THR A 134 4.79 -21.93 19.13
CA THR A 134 3.34 -21.82 19.01
C THR A 134 3.02 -20.90 17.82
N ALA A 135 2.20 -21.37 16.90
CA ALA A 135 1.71 -20.55 15.79
C ALA A 135 0.81 -19.44 16.32
N ASN A 136 1.05 -18.21 15.90
CA ASN A 136 0.28 -17.04 16.31
C ASN A 136 -1.03 -16.91 15.51
N TRP A 137 -1.02 -17.41 14.27
CA TRP A 137 -2.16 -17.44 13.34
C TRP A 137 -1.95 -18.56 12.29
N TRP A 138 -2.78 -18.59 11.27
CA TRP A 138 -2.61 -19.54 10.16
C TRP A 138 -1.26 -19.34 9.47
N THR A 139 -0.47 -20.39 9.39
CA THR A 139 0.85 -20.38 8.73
C THR A 139 1.14 -21.71 8.07
N GLN A 140 1.83 -21.68 6.92
CA GLN A 140 2.34 -22.84 6.17
C GLN A 140 3.64 -22.43 5.48
N GLY A 141 4.65 -23.28 5.50
CA GLY A 141 5.93 -23.01 4.87
C GLY A 141 6.84 -22.03 5.63
N ASN A 142 6.36 -21.36 6.69
CA ASN A 142 7.17 -20.48 7.51
C ASN A 142 7.92 -21.31 8.58
N ASP A 143 9.22 -21.49 8.38
CA ASP A 143 10.11 -22.14 9.33
C ASP A 143 10.14 -21.38 10.66
N PRO A 144 9.71 -22.01 11.80
CA PRO A 144 9.64 -21.33 13.08
C PRO A 144 10.99 -20.86 13.64
N ALA A 145 12.09 -21.51 13.29
CA ALA A 145 13.41 -21.09 13.74
C ALA A 145 13.82 -19.73 13.13
N SER A 146 13.33 -19.44 11.92
CA SER A 146 13.62 -18.22 11.17
C SER A 146 12.50 -17.17 11.24
N ASN A 147 11.27 -17.57 11.59
CA ASN A 147 10.07 -16.73 11.54
C ASN A 147 9.37 -16.70 12.90
N SER A 148 10.12 -16.56 14.00
CA SER A 148 9.55 -16.42 15.35
C SER A 148 9.99 -15.13 16.02
N GLY A 149 9.12 -14.66 16.93
CA GLY A 149 9.36 -13.46 17.73
C GLY A 149 8.47 -13.41 18.97
N PRO A 150 8.64 -12.39 19.84
CA PRO A 150 7.76 -12.19 20.98
C PRO A 150 6.31 -11.99 20.55
N ALA A 151 5.38 -12.25 21.45
CA ALA A 151 3.96 -12.01 21.20
C ALA A 151 3.74 -10.55 20.76
N GLY A 152 3.01 -10.37 19.65
CA GLY A 152 2.78 -9.05 19.04
C GLY A 152 3.89 -8.54 18.11
N SER A 153 4.94 -9.32 17.86
CA SER A 153 6.04 -8.94 16.94
C SER A 153 5.67 -9.01 15.45
N GLY A 154 4.48 -9.48 15.10
CA GLY A 154 4.09 -9.73 13.70
C GLY A 154 4.71 -10.99 13.09
N GLN A 155 5.39 -11.84 13.91
CA GLN A 155 5.94 -13.11 13.45
C GLN A 155 4.90 -14.24 13.54
N PRO A 156 4.86 -15.18 12.57
CA PRO A 156 3.90 -16.28 12.57
C PRO A 156 4.08 -17.26 13.75
N TRP A 157 5.26 -17.26 14.37
CA TRP A 157 5.57 -18.14 15.49
C TRP A 157 6.06 -17.37 16.72
N THR A 158 5.74 -17.90 17.89
CA THR A 158 6.33 -17.48 19.17
C THR A 158 7.04 -18.68 19.78
N ALA A 159 8.30 -18.53 20.15
CA ALA A 159 9.07 -19.57 20.85
C ALA A 159 8.45 -19.83 22.22
N SER A 160 8.09 -21.09 22.48
CA SER A 160 7.39 -21.54 23.69
C SER A 160 8.33 -22.19 24.74
N GLY A 161 9.63 -22.35 24.41
CA GLY A 161 10.67 -22.85 25.29
C GLY A 161 11.45 -24.03 24.70
N SER A 162 12.59 -24.34 25.32
CA SER A 162 13.44 -25.46 24.91
C SER A 162 12.76 -26.79 25.21
N CYS A 163 12.91 -27.78 24.32
CA CYS A 163 12.41 -29.11 24.52
C CYS A 163 13.52 -30.16 24.31
N ALA A 164 13.46 -31.23 25.08
CA ALA A 164 14.33 -32.40 24.94
C ALA A 164 13.44 -33.62 24.68
N GLY A 165 13.42 -34.09 23.47
CA GLY A 165 12.66 -35.27 23.08
C GLY A 165 13.49 -36.15 22.16
N GLY A 166 13.51 -37.42 22.46
CA GLY A 166 14.39 -38.47 21.93
C GLY A 166 14.43 -38.52 20.41
N SER A 167 15.66 -38.53 19.97
CA SER A 167 16.08 -38.92 18.63
C SER A 167 15.83 -40.41 18.43
N THR A 168 15.21 -40.79 17.32
CA THR A 168 15.48 -42.11 16.74
C THR A 168 15.73 -41.98 15.27
N GLY A 169 16.95 -42.30 14.92
CA GLY A 169 17.44 -42.85 13.67
C GLY A 169 17.82 -41.84 12.59
N GLY A 170 18.98 -41.77 12.12
CA GLY A 170 20.12 -42.63 12.06
C GLY A 170 20.81 -42.41 10.70
N GLY A 171 22.12 -42.36 10.73
CA GLY A 171 22.92 -42.63 9.57
C GLY A 171 23.86 -41.53 9.09
N THR A 172 24.98 -41.44 9.71
CA THR A 172 26.35 -41.64 9.20
C THR A 172 26.66 -41.03 7.84
N GLY A 173 27.62 -40.16 7.73
CA GLY A 173 28.99 -40.39 7.55
C GLY A 173 29.71 -39.17 6.98
N GLY A 174 30.84 -38.90 7.58
CA GLY A 174 31.77 -37.84 7.31
C GLY A 174 32.56 -38.01 5.99
N GLY A 175 33.34 -36.98 5.70
CA GLY A 175 34.34 -37.03 4.66
C GLY A 175 34.86 -35.68 4.26
N THR A 176 35.97 -35.31 4.85
CA THR A 176 36.89 -34.26 4.43
C THR A 176 37.43 -34.47 3.02
N GLY A 177 37.67 -33.39 2.27
CA GLY A 177 38.59 -33.46 1.15
C GLY A 177 38.47 -32.29 0.17
N GLY A 178 39.48 -31.43 0.16
CA GLY A 178 39.66 -30.35 -0.79
C GLY A 178 40.08 -30.87 -2.16
N GLY A 179 39.99 -30.04 -3.18
CA GLY A 179 40.50 -30.29 -4.50
C GLY A 179 40.14 -29.20 -5.50
N THR A 180 41.13 -28.40 -5.82
CA THR A 180 41.23 -27.51 -6.98
C THR A 180 41.10 -28.27 -8.30
N GLY A 181 40.42 -27.67 -9.30
CA GLY A 181 40.56 -28.13 -10.68
C GLY A 181 39.61 -27.41 -11.63
N GLY A 182 40.18 -26.60 -12.51
CA GLY A 182 39.49 -25.92 -13.58
C GLY A 182 39.04 -26.89 -14.68
N GLY A 183 38.03 -26.53 -15.41
CA GLY A 183 37.55 -27.23 -16.58
C GLY A 183 36.64 -26.37 -17.43
N THR A 184 37.17 -25.83 -18.49
CA THR A 184 36.46 -25.25 -19.63
C THR A 184 35.55 -26.27 -20.27
N GLY A 185 34.27 -25.89 -20.47
CA GLY A 185 33.38 -26.67 -21.32
C GLY A 185 32.19 -25.84 -21.78
N GLY A 186 32.21 -25.44 -23.03
CA GLY A 186 31.16 -24.72 -23.70
C GLY A 186 29.89 -25.54 -23.85
N GLY A 187 28.77 -24.89 -23.75
CA GLY A 187 27.43 -25.40 -24.03
C GLY A 187 26.57 -24.27 -24.60
N THR A 188 26.34 -24.41 -25.85
CA THR A 188 25.59 -23.62 -26.79
C THR A 188 24.16 -23.25 -26.36
N GLY A 189 23.80 -21.96 -26.49
CA GLY A 189 22.66 -21.55 -27.27
C GLY A 189 21.28 -21.65 -26.67
N GLY A 190 20.88 -20.66 -25.92
CA GLY A 190 19.51 -20.23 -25.85
C GLY A 190 19.52 -18.73 -26.14
N GLY A 191 18.99 -18.35 -27.30
CA GLY A 191 18.91 -16.96 -27.74
C GLY A 191 18.07 -16.10 -26.78
N GLY A 192 18.69 -15.55 -25.76
CA GLY A 192 18.19 -14.42 -25.00
C GLY A 192 18.35 -13.20 -25.87
N GLY A 193 17.27 -12.80 -26.52
CA GLY A 193 17.20 -11.48 -27.11
C GLY A 193 17.57 -10.48 -26.04
N THR A 194 18.63 -9.71 -26.26
CA THR A 194 19.01 -8.57 -25.45
C THR A 194 17.83 -7.61 -25.44
N VAL A 195 17.03 -7.66 -24.38
CA VAL A 195 15.95 -6.72 -24.19
C VAL A 195 16.61 -5.39 -23.86
N THR A 196 16.60 -4.50 -24.84
CA THR A 196 17.09 -3.13 -24.66
C THR A 196 16.11 -2.39 -23.74
N PRO A 197 16.56 -1.76 -22.67
CA PRO A 197 15.70 -0.87 -21.87
C PRO A 197 14.99 0.15 -22.75
N PRO A 198 13.82 0.69 -22.33
CA PRO A 198 13.14 1.73 -23.08
C PRO A 198 14.11 2.84 -23.50
N PRO A 199 14.06 3.31 -24.74
CA PRO A 199 15.01 4.29 -25.24
C PRO A 199 14.89 5.60 -24.49
N GLY A 200 16.02 6.11 -23.99
CA GLY A 200 16.17 7.45 -23.43
C GLY A 200 15.86 7.56 -21.92
N PRO A 201 16.05 8.78 -21.39
CA PRO A 201 15.76 9.08 -19.99
C PRO A 201 14.26 9.16 -19.67
N PHE A 202 13.39 9.26 -20.69
CA PHE A 202 11.94 9.40 -20.53
C PHE A 202 11.28 8.09 -20.15
N ALA A 203 10.53 8.10 -19.04
CA ALA A 203 9.77 6.95 -18.56
C ALA A 203 8.29 7.09 -18.89
N PHE A 204 7.67 6.02 -19.42
CA PHE A 204 6.23 5.93 -19.58
C PHE A 204 5.74 4.58 -19.08
N GLY A 205 4.69 4.57 -18.27
CA GLY A 205 3.99 3.37 -17.84
C GLY A 205 2.91 3.68 -16.80
N PRO A 206 1.75 3.02 -16.90
CA PRO A 206 0.68 3.19 -15.91
C PRO A 206 1.07 2.61 -14.56
N TYR A 207 0.44 3.14 -13.51
CA TYR A 207 0.34 2.46 -12.24
C TYR A 207 -0.65 1.29 -12.33
N LYS A 208 -0.32 0.23 -11.66
CA LYS A 208 -1.18 -0.93 -11.44
C LYS A 208 -1.22 -1.23 -9.95
N ASP A 209 -2.34 -0.92 -9.30
CA ASP A 209 -2.59 -1.46 -7.98
C ASP A 209 -2.72 -2.99 -8.11
N VAL A 210 -1.74 -3.71 -7.57
CA VAL A 210 -1.68 -5.17 -7.74
C VAL A 210 -2.86 -5.89 -7.08
N THR A 211 -3.54 -5.24 -6.15
CA THR A 211 -4.70 -5.80 -5.44
C THR A 211 -5.99 -5.71 -6.24
N ILE A 212 -6.10 -4.72 -7.14
CA ILE A 212 -7.25 -4.58 -8.02
C ILE A 212 -7.25 -5.72 -9.05
N SER A 213 -8.33 -6.48 -9.07
CA SER A 213 -8.45 -7.64 -9.98
C SER A 213 -7.33 -8.68 -9.81
N MET A 214 -6.79 -8.83 -8.60
CA MET A 214 -5.70 -9.78 -8.31
C MET A 214 -6.16 -11.23 -8.45
N ASN A 215 -5.30 -12.07 -8.99
CA ASN A 215 -5.48 -13.51 -8.85
C ASN A 215 -4.90 -14.00 -7.52
N TRP A 216 -5.70 -13.98 -6.48
CA TRP A 216 -5.30 -14.32 -5.11
C TRP A 216 -4.83 -15.76 -4.90
N ASN A 217 -5.14 -16.66 -5.85
CA ASN A 217 -4.69 -18.06 -5.78
C ASN A 217 -3.26 -18.24 -6.29
N THR A 218 -2.82 -17.38 -7.21
CA THR A 218 -1.53 -17.55 -7.90
C THR A 218 -0.58 -16.38 -7.64
N ASN A 219 -1.04 -15.29 -7.05
CA ASN A 219 -0.34 -14.02 -6.88
C ASN A 219 0.17 -13.41 -8.21
N VAL A 220 -0.42 -13.81 -9.34
CA VAL A 220 -0.13 -13.22 -10.64
C VAL A 220 -0.88 -11.92 -10.79
N ILE A 221 -0.16 -10.83 -11.05
CA ILE A 221 -0.74 -9.50 -11.30
C ILE A 221 -1.68 -9.62 -12.51
N SER A 222 -2.95 -9.30 -12.27
CA SER A 222 -4.04 -9.51 -13.22
C SER A 222 -4.87 -8.24 -13.35
N SER A 223 -5.67 -8.16 -14.41
CA SER A 223 -6.58 -7.04 -14.65
C SER A 223 -7.86 -7.53 -15.32
N ALA A 224 -8.95 -6.83 -15.05
CA ALA A 224 -10.23 -7.04 -15.70
C ALA A 224 -10.55 -5.92 -16.72
N VAL A 225 -9.59 -5.08 -17.09
CA VAL A 225 -9.75 -3.92 -17.97
C VAL A 225 -10.37 -4.26 -19.33
N THR A 226 -10.22 -5.52 -19.78
CA THR A 226 -10.84 -6.03 -21.02
C THR A 226 -12.21 -6.66 -20.81
N GLY A 227 -12.76 -6.59 -19.60
CA GLY A 227 -14.06 -7.14 -19.24
C GLY A 227 -14.01 -8.55 -18.62
N THR A 228 -12.84 -9.21 -18.61
CA THR A 228 -12.61 -10.50 -17.97
C THR A 228 -11.28 -10.50 -17.24
N LEU A 229 -11.24 -11.18 -16.10
CA LEU A 229 -9.98 -11.28 -15.32
C LEU A 229 -8.94 -12.10 -16.09
N GLN A 230 -7.79 -11.49 -16.33
CA GLN A 230 -6.67 -12.12 -17.03
C GLN A 230 -5.33 -11.63 -16.46
N PRO A 231 -4.23 -12.40 -16.60
CA PRO A 231 -2.90 -11.88 -16.31
C PRO A 231 -2.64 -10.57 -17.06
N VAL A 232 -2.14 -9.56 -16.38
CA VAL A 232 -1.95 -8.22 -16.98
C VAL A 232 -1.07 -8.26 -18.22
N LEU A 233 -0.08 -9.14 -18.25
CA LEU A 233 0.81 -9.32 -19.41
C LEU A 233 0.10 -9.75 -20.69
N THR A 234 -1.07 -10.40 -20.58
CA THR A 234 -1.85 -10.83 -21.75
C THR A 234 -2.74 -9.74 -22.31
N VAL A 235 -3.01 -8.69 -21.53
CA VAL A 235 -3.87 -7.57 -21.92
C VAL A 235 -3.10 -6.27 -22.18
N MET A 236 -1.84 -6.18 -21.77
CA MET A 236 -0.97 -5.05 -22.10
C MET A 236 -0.76 -4.95 -23.61
N PRO A 237 -0.95 -3.78 -24.22
CA PRO A 237 -0.53 -3.54 -25.60
C PRO A 237 0.94 -3.90 -25.80
N THR A 238 1.27 -4.40 -27.00
CA THR A 238 2.64 -4.86 -27.30
C THR A 238 3.66 -3.74 -27.15
N ASN A 239 3.29 -2.52 -27.52
CA ASN A 239 4.13 -1.32 -27.42
C ASN A 239 4.14 -0.69 -26.01
N LEU A 240 3.24 -1.03 -25.11
CA LEU A 240 3.37 -0.67 -23.70
C LEU A 240 4.48 -1.51 -23.06
N LYS A 241 5.64 -0.91 -22.79
CA LYS A 241 6.85 -1.62 -22.38
C LYS A 241 6.99 -1.77 -20.87
N SER A 242 6.42 -0.86 -20.09
CA SER A 242 6.59 -0.84 -18.63
C SER A 242 5.31 -0.53 -17.88
N MET A 243 5.31 -0.87 -16.59
CA MET A 243 4.23 -0.62 -15.66
C MET A 243 4.79 -0.45 -14.24
N THR A 244 4.16 0.36 -13.43
CA THR A 244 4.51 0.53 -12.02
C THR A 244 3.61 -0.36 -11.15
N TRP A 245 4.20 -1.31 -10.41
CA TRP A 245 3.48 -2.17 -9.48
C TRP A 245 3.30 -1.42 -8.16
N ALA A 246 2.09 -1.21 -7.73
CA ALA A 246 1.67 -0.46 -6.56
C ALA A 246 0.83 -1.34 -5.63
N PHE A 247 0.93 -1.32 -4.31
CA PHE A 247 1.92 -0.62 -3.52
C PHE A 247 2.53 -1.56 -2.47
N ALA A 248 3.83 -1.49 -2.28
CA ALA A 248 4.49 -2.11 -1.13
C ALA A 248 4.41 -1.17 0.08
N THR A 249 3.97 -1.66 1.23
CA THR A 249 3.83 -0.88 2.47
C THR A 249 4.60 -1.51 3.62
N GLY A 250 4.82 -0.77 4.71
CA GLY A 250 5.54 -1.24 5.87
C GLY A 250 7.05 -0.99 5.81
N GLU A 251 7.82 -1.71 6.60
CA GLU A 251 9.27 -1.53 6.67
C GLU A 251 9.99 -2.29 5.54
N CYS A 252 11.00 -1.66 4.92
CA CYS A 252 11.80 -2.26 3.86
C CYS A 252 12.45 -3.57 4.32
N GLY A 253 12.40 -4.60 3.46
CA GLY A 253 12.88 -5.95 3.77
C GLY A 253 11.85 -6.84 4.47
N SER A 254 10.79 -6.24 5.05
CA SER A 254 9.61 -6.91 5.60
C SER A 254 8.31 -6.24 5.15
N GLU A 255 8.35 -5.65 3.97
CA GLU A 255 7.22 -4.97 3.35
C GLU A 255 6.02 -5.92 3.14
N ASN A 256 4.86 -5.34 2.89
CA ASN A 256 3.59 -6.05 2.68
C ASN A 256 2.89 -5.52 1.43
N TRP A 257 2.19 -6.40 0.71
CA TRP A 257 1.38 -6.07 -0.46
C TRP A 257 -0.08 -6.40 -0.17
N ALA A 258 -0.68 -5.66 0.76
CA ALA A 258 -2.07 -5.87 1.19
C ALA A 258 -2.37 -7.34 1.57
N GLY A 259 -1.47 -7.96 2.32
CA GLY A 259 -1.59 -9.36 2.76
C GLY A 259 -0.86 -10.39 1.89
N ILE A 260 -0.42 -10.02 0.68
CA ILE A 260 0.41 -10.89 -0.15
C ILE A 260 1.85 -10.85 0.38
N GLN A 261 2.43 -12.01 0.57
CA GLN A 261 3.83 -12.11 0.97
C GLN A 261 4.74 -11.58 -0.15
N PRO A 262 5.71 -10.72 0.14
CA PRO A 262 6.57 -10.10 -0.86
C PRO A 262 7.30 -11.10 -1.76
N SER A 263 7.80 -12.20 -1.16
CA SER A 263 8.47 -13.26 -1.91
C SER A 263 7.51 -14.02 -2.85
N ALA A 264 6.25 -14.18 -2.44
CA ALA A 264 5.24 -14.83 -3.28
C ALA A 264 4.85 -13.96 -4.48
N LEU A 265 4.69 -12.65 -4.27
CA LEU A 265 4.45 -11.70 -5.37
C LEU A 265 5.63 -11.67 -6.34
N ALA A 266 6.86 -11.57 -5.82
CA ALA A 266 8.07 -11.56 -6.64
C ALA A 266 8.22 -12.87 -7.45
N ALA A 267 8.02 -14.02 -6.81
CA ALA A 267 8.12 -15.34 -7.46
C ALA A 267 7.09 -15.53 -8.59
N ALA A 268 5.87 -15.03 -8.40
CA ALA A 268 4.80 -15.15 -9.38
C ALA A 268 5.01 -14.22 -10.60
N ASN A 269 5.70 -13.09 -10.43
CA ASN A 269 5.66 -12.03 -11.44
C ASN A 269 7.03 -11.68 -12.04
N VAL A 270 8.11 -11.59 -11.26
CA VAL A 270 9.40 -11.05 -11.74
C VAL A 270 9.89 -11.77 -12.98
N GLN A 271 10.07 -13.09 -12.90
CA GLN A 271 10.59 -13.86 -14.03
C GLN A 271 9.61 -13.92 -15.20
N ASN A 272 8.31 -13.88 -14.93
CA ASN A 272 7.28 -13.84 -15.95
C ASN A 272 7.36 -12.53 -16.76
N TRP A 273 7.56 -11.39 -16.11
CA TRP A 273 7.76 -10.10 -16.78
C TRP A 273 9.05 -10.07 -17.59
N VAL A 274 10.16 -10.57 -17.05
CA VAL A 274 11.43 -10.69 -17.78
C VAL A 274 11.26 -11.52 -19.05
N SER A 275 10.63 -12.69 -18.96
CA SER A 275 10.43 -13.60 -20.09
C SER A 275 9.52 -13.01 -21.18
N ASN A 276 8.63 -12.08 -20.83
CA ASN A 276 7.77 -11.37 -21.77
C ASN A 276 8.38 -10.05 -22.27
N GLY A 277 9.62 -9.75 -21.90
CA GLY A 277 10.31 -8.52 -22.32
C GLY A 277 9.64 -7.24 -21.82
N LYS A 278 8.94 -7.30 -20.67
CA LYS A 278 8.28 -6.16 -20.05
C LYS A 278 9.08 -5.70 -18.86
N PHE A 279 9.12 -4.39 -18.67
CA PHE A 279 9.80 -3.71 -17.58
C PHE A 279 8.82 -3.33 -16.48
N TYR A 280 9.34 -3.11 -15.28
CA TYR A 280 8.51 -2.70 -14.13
C TYR A 280 9.27 -1.79 -13.18
N THR A 281 8.52 -0.95 -12.50
CA THR A 281 8.94 -0.16 -11.35
C THR A 281 8.18 -0.67 -10.13
N ILE A 282 8.81 -0.73 -8.98
CA ILE A 282 8.15 -1.05 -7.71
C ILE A 282 7.78 0.26 -7.03
N SER A 283 6.48 0.49 -6.79
CA SER A 283 6.00 1.63 -6.01
C SER A 283 5.66 1.22 -4.59
N THR A 284 5.94 2.12 -3.66
CA THR A 284 5.78 1.92 -2.22
C THR A 284 4.90 3.02 -1.64
N GLY A 285 4.21 2.75 -0.54
CA GLY A 285 3.35 3.75 0.12
C GLY A 285 1.93 3.76 -0.41
N GLY A 286 1.53 4.86 -1.04
CA GLY A 286 0.17 5.10 -1.52
C GLY A 286 -0.78 5.60 -0.43
N ALA A 287 -2.03 5.92 -0.80
CA ALA A 287 -3.04 6.50 0.10
C ALA A 287 -3.38 5.61 1.31
N ALA A 288 -3.31 4.28 1.14
CA ALA A 288 -3.72 3.32 2.17
C ALA A 288 -2.58 2.85 3.08
N GLY A 289 -1.34 3.28 2.88
CA GLY A 289 -0.23 2.78 3.68
C GLY A 289 1.03 3.65 3.64
N VAL A 290 1.94 3.34 4.54
CA VAL A 290 3.23 4.02 4.67
C VAL A 290 4.34 3.02 4.37
N PHE A 291 5.36 3.47 3.67
CA PHE A 291 6.61 2.73 3.54
C PHE A 291 7.70 3.41 4.35
N THR A 292 8.41 2.63 5.12
CA THR A 292 9.55 3.08 5.93
C THR A 292 10.79 2.25 5.60
N CYS A 293 11.96 2.79 5.86
CA CYS A 293 13.20 2.04 5.68
C CYS A 293 14.27 2.49 6.68
N GLY A 294 14.43 1.72 7.74
CA GLY A 294 15.32 2.04 8.85
C GLY A 294 16.79 1.71 8.60
N SER A 295 17.15 0.94 7.56
CA SER A 295 18.53 0.51 7.33
C SER A 295 18.90 0.30 5.86
N ASP A 296 20.17 0.49 5.52
CA ASP A 296 20.70 0.20 4.17
C ASP A 296 20.57 -1.27 3.81
N ALA A 297 20.76 -2.16 4.78
CA ALA A 297 20.61 -3.60 4.59
C ALA A 297 19.14 -3.97 4.26
N GLY A 298 18.17 -3.40 4.99
CA GLY A 298 16.75 -3.58 4.72
C GLY A 298 16.38 -3.09 3.31
N PHE A 299 16.86 -1.91 2.92
CA PHE A 299 16.59 -1.38 1.60
C PHE A 299 17.25 -2.19 0.49
N THR A 300 18.48 -2.66 0.71
CA THR A 300 19.15 -3.58 -0.23
C THR A 300 18.38 -4.88 -0.39
N ASN A 301 17.89 -5.46 0.69
CA ASN A 301 17.06 -6.67 0.65
C ASN A 301 15.74 -6.45 -0.09
N PHE A 302 15.10 -5.29 0.13
CA PHE A 302 13.90 -4.89 -0.59
C PHE A 302 14.16 -4.82 -2.10
N ILE A 303 15.19 -4.08 -2.54
CA ILE A 303 15.54 -3.97 -3.96
C ILE A 303 15.85 -5.36 -4.54
N ASN A 304 16.70 -6.15 -3.86
CA ASN A 304 17.14 -7.47 -4.36
C ASN A 304 15.99 -8.45 -4.54
N ARG A 305 14.92 -8.34 -3.74
CA ARG A 305 13.74 -9.21 -3.86
C ARG A 305 13.06 -9.09 -5.22
N TYR A 306 13.02 -7.89 -5.76
CA TYR A 306 12.40 -7.60 -7.06
C TYR A 306 13.42 -7.39 -8.18
N ASN A 307 14.71 -7.51 -7.90
CA ASN A 307 15.76 -7.20 -8.86
C ASN A 307 15.77 -8.18 -10.03
N SER A 308 15.90 -7.62 -11.21
CA SER A 308 16.08 -8.34 -12.46
C SER A 308 16.63 -7.40 -13.52
N SER A 309 16.94 -7.93 -14.71
CA SER A 309 17.31 -7.10 -15.88
C SER A 309 16.22 -6.11 -16.28
N ASN A 310 14.98 -6.31 -15.83
CA ASN A 310 13.81 -5.53 -16.25
C ASN A 310 13.26 -4.63 -15.14
N LEU A 311 13.88 -4.60 -13.96
CA LEU A 311 13.55 -3.62 -12.93
C LEU A 311 14.09 -2.25 -13.34
N LEU A 312 13.20 -1.28 -13.57
CA LEU A 312 13.57 0.10 -13.93
C LEU A 312 13.96 0.93 -12.72
N GLY A 313 13.26 0.75 -11.60
CA GLY A 313 13.47 1.56 -10.42
C GLY A 313 12.52 1.30 -9.28
N ILE A 314 12.65 2.14 -8.27
CA ILE A 314 11.78 2.19 -7.10
C ILE A 314 11.11 3.56 -7.06
N ASP A 315 9.82 3.57 -6.84
CA ASP A 315 9.00 4.75 -6.64
C ASP A 315 8.54 4.83 -5.18
N PHE A 316 8.52 6.03 -4.62
CA PHE A 316 8.06 6.30 -3.27
C PHE A 316 6.85 7.22 -3.33
N ASP A 317 5.67 6.64 -3.21
CA ASP A 317 4.41 7.38 -3.18
C ASP A 317 4.11 7.82 -1.75
N ILE A 318 4.33 9.12 -1.49
CA ILE A 318 4.32 9.72 -0.16
C ILE A 318 3.09 10.60 0.00
N GLU A 319 2.02 10.00 0.53
CA GLU A 319 0.72 10.67 0.64
C GLU A 319 0.32 11.05 2.06
N GLY A 320 0.81 10.33 3.08
CA GLY A 320 0.44 10.57 4.47
C GLY A 320 1.21 9.72 5.47
N GLY A 321 1.08 10.04 6.75
CA GLY A 321 1.60 9.21 7.84
C GLY A 321 3.11 9.25 8.07
N GLN A 322 3.91 9.87 7.19
CA GLN A 322 5.36 10.04 7.39
C GLN A 322 5.66 11.33 8.15
N SER A 323 6.63 11.28 9.05
CA SER A 323 7.29 12.46 9.59
C SER A 323 8.47 12.89 8.70
N GLN A 324 8.95 14.10 8.90
CA GLN A 324 10.16 14.57 8.20
C GLN A 324 11.37 13.66 8.45
N ASP A 325 11.51 13.10 9.67
CA ASP A 325 12.61 12.20 9.99
C ASP A 325 12.50 10.86 9.23
N VAL A 326 11.30 10.34 9.02
CA VAL A 326 11.06 9.15 8.19
C VAL A 326 11.45 9.43 6.74
N ILE A 327 11.05 10.57 6.19
CA ILE A 327 11.42 10.99 4.82
C ILE A 327 12.94 11.21 4.71
N ASN A 328 13.54 11.88 5.67
CA ASN A 328 15.00 12.10 5.73
C ASN A 328 15.75 10.76 5.73
N ASN A 329 15.31 9.81 6.55
CA ASN A 329 15.90 8.49 6.62
C ASN A 329 15.76 7.74 5.27
N LEU A 330 14.57 7.77 4.67
CA LEU A 330 14.33 7.14 3.37
C LEU A 330 15.26 7.71 2.29
N VAL A 331 15.39 9.03 2.19
CA VAL A 331 16.27 9.67 1.20
C VAL A 331 17.74 9.29 1.43
N GLN A 332 18.19 9.17 2.68
CA GLN A 332 19.54 8.68 3.00
C GLN A 332 19.77 7.23 2.52
N ARG A 333 18.75 6.35 2.66
CA ARG A 333 18.82 4.97 2.13
C ARG A 333 18.94 4.98 0.60
N VAL A 334 18.21 5.87 -0.08
CA VAL A 334 18.31 6.02 -1.53
C VAL A 334 19.71 6.49 -1.94
N VAL A 335 20.30 7.47 -1.24
CA VAL A 335 21.69 7.94 -1.49
C VAL A 335 22.69 6.77 -1.35
N ALA A 336 22.52 5.93 -0.34
CA ALA A 336 23.37 4.76 -0.14
C ALA A 336 23.15 3.71 -1.25
N ALA A 337 21.89 3.42 -1.59
CA ALA A 337 21.53 2.43 -2.59
C ALA A 337 22.01 2.76 -4.00
N GLN A 338 22.08 4.05 -4.37
CA GLN A 338 22.59 4.45 -5.69
C GLN A 338 24.02 4.00 -5.98
N ARG A 339 24.82 3.75 -4.94
CA ARG A 339 26.18 3.22 -5.09
C ARG A 339 26.18 1.77 -5.54
N SER A 340 25.22 0.98 -5.02
CA SER A 340 25.11 -0.45 -5.32
C SER A 340 24.21 -0.73 -6.53
N PHE A 341 23.27 0.17 -6.81
CA PHE A 341 22.29 0.07 -7.90
C PHE A 341 22.33 1.32 -8.79
N PRO A 342 23.46 1.62 -9.46
CA PRO A 342 23.66 2.89 -10.17
C PRO A 342 22.75 3.09 -11.39
N ASN A 343 22.15 2.02 -11.89
CA ASN A 343 21.25 2.03 -13.05
C ASN A 343 19.77 2.09 -12.68
N LEU A 344 19.42 1.92 -11.40
CA LEU A 344 18.03 2.04 -10.97
C LEU A 344 17.62 3.51 -10.88
N ARG A 345 16.40 3.75 -11.31
CA ARG A 345 15.68 5.01 -11.14
C ARG A 345 15.06 5.08 -9.74
N PHE A 346 15.06 6.25 -9.14
CA PHE A 346 14.37 6.51 -7.87
C PHE A 346 13.47 7.72 -8.06
N SER A 347 12.16 7.51 -7.95
CA SER A 347 11.14 8.56 -8.02
C SER A 347 10.47 8.78 -6.67
N PHE A 348 10.03 10.00 -6.44
CA PHE A 348 9.23 10.39 -5.29
C PHE A 348 7.92 10.96 -5.80
N THR A 349 6.85 10.23 -5.57
CA THR A 349 5.49 10.61 -5.98
C THR A 349 4.84 11.37 -4.84
N VAL A 350 4.39 12.60 -5.14
CA VAL A 350 3.90 13.55 -4.13
C VAL A 350 2.70 14.35 -4.63
N ALA A 351 1.81 14.72 -3.71
CA ALA A 351 0.65 15.56 -4.01
C ALA A 351 1.07 16.99 -4.35
N THR A 352 0.39 17.59 -5.31
CA THR A 352 0.61 18.96 -5.75
C THR A 352 -0.70 19.68 -6.06
N LEU A 353 -0.66 21.02 -6.00
CA LEU A 353 -1.67 21.88 -6.59
C LEU A 353 -1.26 22.29 -8.00
N GLY A 354 -2.23 22.54 -8.87
CA GLY A 354 -2.06 22.93 -10.25
C GLY A 354 -2.52 24.36 -10.55
N GLY A 355 -2.55 25.22 -9.54
CA GLY A 355 -3.01 26.61 -9.67
C GLY A 355 -1.86 27.62 -9.73
N ASN A 356 -2.22 28.90 -9.55
CA ASN A 356 -1.29 30.03 -9.60
C ASN A 356 -0.45 30.23 -8.32
N SER A 357 -0.62 29.38 -7.30
CA SER A 357 0.21 29.40 -6.10
C SER A 357 1.56 28.73 -6.40
N PRO A 358 2.69 29.45 -6.30
CA PRO A 358 4.00 28.86 -6.58
C PRO A 358 4.38 27.78 -5.56
N ASN A 359 3.89 27.88 -4.33
CA ASN A 359 4.05 26.86 -3.29
C ASN A 359 2.99 25.76 -3.49
N SER A 360 3.18 24.92 -4.49
CA SER A 360 2.19 23.93 -4.92
C SER A 360 2.26 22.60 -4.18
N LEU A 361 3.40 22.24 -3.58
CA LEU A 361 3.55 21.00 -2.84
C LEU A 361 2.90 21.08 -1.45
N ASN A 362 2.33 19.98 -1.00
CA ASN A 362 1.95 19.84 0.41
C ASN A 362 3.22 19.73 1.32
N THR A 363 3.01 19.65 2.62
CA THR A 363 4.11 19.57 3.60
C THR A 363 5.04 18.38 3.33
N LEU A 364 4.50 17.22 2.97
CA LEU A 364 5.30 16.00 2.71
C LEU A 364 6.17 16.17 1.46
N GLY A 365 5.60 16.66 0.37
CA GLY A 365 6.35 16.95 -0.85
C GLY A 365 7.45 17.99 -0.64
N ALA A 366 7.18 19.03 0.16
CA ALA A 366 8.20 20.02 0.53
C ALA A 366 9.35 19.38 1.35
N TRP A 367 9.04 18.47 2.28
CA TRP A 367 10.05 17.72 3.03
C TRP A 367 10.88 16.79 2.14
N VAL A 368 10.28 16.16 1.14
CA VAL A 368 11.01 15.36 0.14
C VAL A 368 12.04 16.23 -0.60
N VAL A 369 11.63 17.39 -1.13
CA VAL A 369 12.53 18.32 -1.82
C VAL A 369 13.64 18.79 -0.89
N GLN A 370 13.30 19.09 0.36
CA GLN A 370 14.29 19.49 1.37
C GLN A 370 15.30 18.37 1.65
N ALA A 371 14.83 17.13 1.85
CA ALA A 371 15.69 15.97 2.12
C ALA A 371 16.63 15.68 0.93
N ILE A 372 16.12 15.72 -0.30
CA ILE A 372 16.91 15.54 -1.51
C ILE A 372 18.09 16.54 -1.54
N LYS A 373 17.81 17.81 -1.28
CA LYS A 373 18.84 18.88 -1.23
C LYS A 373 19.79 18.69 -0.06
N GLN A 374 19.26 18.36 1.12
CA GLN A 374 20.05 18.20 2.34
C GLN A 374 21.06 17.04 2.24
N PHE A 375 20.65 15.91 1.67
CA PHE A 375 21.50 14.72 1.57
C PHE A 375 22.21 14.57 0.23
N GLY A 376 22.06 15.55 -0.66
CA GLY A 376 22.76 15.60 -1.94
C GLY A 376 22.40 14.45 -2.89
N LEU A 377 21.13 14.02 -2.89
CA LEU A 377 20.66 13.00 -3.81
C LEU A 377 20.72 13.55 -5.24
N SER A 378 21.51 12.94 -6.11
CA SER A 378 21.79 13.48 -7.44
C SER A 378 20.98 12.84 -8.57
N LYS A 379 20.62 11.56 -8.44
CA LYS A 379 19.84 10.82 -9.42
C LYS A 379 18.47 10.52 -8.84
N TYR A 380 17.48 11.34 -9.16
CA TYR A 380 16.12 11.22 -8.69
C TYR A 380 15.14 11.83 -9.68
N THR A 381 13.88 11.51 -9.55
CA THR A 381 12.77 12.25 -10.15
C THR A 381 11.73 12.59 -9.07
N ILE A 382 11.00 13.67 -9.29
CA ILE A 382 9.81 14.01 -8.52
C ILE A 382 8.63 13.83 -9.46
N ASN A 383 7.78 12.90 -9.10
CA ASN A 383 6.57 12.56 -9.82
C ASN A 383 5.39 13.27 -9.17
N LEU A 384 4.75 14.18 -9.89
CA LEU A 384 3.64 14.94 -9.37
C LEU A 384 2.31 14.20 -9.61
N MET A 385 1.56 13.97 -8.55
CA MET A 385 0.15 13.53 -8.67
C MET A 385 -0.68 14.72 -9.15
N VAL A 386 -0.82 14.86 -10.47
CA VAL A 386 -1.53 15.96 -11.13
C VAL A 386 -3.02 15.61 -11.24
N MET A 387 -3.65 15.45 -10.09
CA MET A 387 -5.02 15.01 -9.86
C MET A 387 -5.55 15.55 -8.53
N ASP A 388 -6.85 15.49 -8.33
CA ASP A 388 -7.53 15.74 -7.05
C ASP A 388 -7.13 17.06 -6.37
N TYR A 389 -7.14 18.13 -7.16
CA TYR A 389 -6.77 19.47 -6.69
C TYR A 389 -7.75 20.07 -5.66
N GLY A 390 -8.92 19.42 -5.46
CA GLY A 390 -9.93 19.81 -4.53
C GLY A 390 -10.87 20.89 -5.06
N SER A 391 -11.16 21.91 -4.26
CA SER A 391 -12.11 22.95 -4.67
C SER A 391 -11.61 23.74 -5.88
N THR A 392 -12.48 23.95 -6.87
CA THR A 392 -12.18 24.78 -8.05
C THR A 392 -11.86 26.21 -7.62
N SER A 393 -10.58 26.54 -7.64
CA SER A 393 -10.09 27.89 -7.33
C SER A 393 -8.76 28.15 -8.05
N PRO A 394 -8.44 29.41 -8.39
CA PRO A 394 -7.17 29.74 -9.05
C PRO A 394 -5.91 29.35 -8.27
N GLY A 395 -6.01 29.14 -6.95
CA GLY A 395 -4.90 28.66 -6.12
C GLY A 395 -4.69 27.15 -6.22
N ASN A 396 -5.75 26.39 -6.46
CA ASN A 396 -5.72 24.94 -6.49
C ASN A 396 -5.47 24.37 -7.89
N CYS A 397 -6.12 24.95 -8.91
CA CYS A 397 -6.05 24.48 -10.30
C CYS A 397 -6.11 25.64 -11.30
N ALA A 398 -5.76 25.39 -12.54
CA ALA A 398 -5.99 26.31 -13.65
C ALA A 398 -7.49 26.33 -13.98
N VAL A 399 -8.18 27.42 -13.64
CA VAL A 399 -9.64 27.55 -13.81
C VAL A 399 -9.97 28.06 -15.21
N VAL A 400 -10.70 27.28 -16.00
CA VAL A 400 -11.23 27.64 -17.31
C VAL A 400 -12.72 27.34 -17.36
N GLY A 401 -13.52 28.34 -17.71
CA GLY A 401 -14.98 28.17 -17.81
C GLY A 401 -15.68 27.76 -16.50
N GLY A 402 -15.06 28.01 -15.35
CA GLY A 402 -15.63 27.66 -14.04
C GLY A 402 -15.29 26.26 -13.52
N SER A 403 -14.43 25.52 -14.24
CA SER A 403 -13.94 24.20 -13.85
C SER A 403 -12.43 24.15 -13.89
N CYS A 404 -11.81 23.19 -13.23
CA CYS A 404 -10.37 22.91 -13.36
C CYS A 404 -10.08 22.33 -14.76
N ASP A 405 -9.21 23.00 -15.51
CA ASP A 405 -8.59 22.43 -16.71
C ASP A 405 -7.44 21.53 -16.26
N MET A 406 -7.62 20.21 -16.40
CA MET A 406 -6.69 19.24 -15.84
C MET A 406 -5.32 19.26 -16.54
N ALA A 407 -5.28 19.54 -17.84
CA ALA A 407 -4.00 19.65 -18.54
C ALA A 407 -3.24 20.92 -18.15
N GLN A 408 -3.91 22.08 -18.12
CA GLN A 408 -3.29 23.33 -17.71
C GLN A 408 -2.86 23.28 -16.24
N SER A 409 -3.62 22.59 -15.38
CA SER A 409 -3.26 22.38 -14.00
C SER A 409 -2.00 21.50 -13.85
N ALA A 410 -1.89 20.43 -14.65
CA ALA A 410 -0.69 19.58 -14.66
C ALA A 410 0.56 20.37 -15.14
N ILE A 411 0.39 21.21 -16.17
CA ILE A 411 1.44 22.11 -16.66
C ILE A 411 1.85 23.11 -15.58
N ALA A 412 0.89 23.77 -14.93
CA ALA A 412 1.16 24.74 -13.87
C ALA A 412 1.90 24.08 -12.67
N ALA A 413 1.51 22.87 -12.29
CA ALA A 413 2.20 22.13 -11.24
C ALA A 413 3.68 21.88 -11.58
N SER A 414 3.97 21.46 -12.83
CA SER A 414 5.34 21.28 -13.29
C SER A 414 6.15 22.58 -13.31
N GLU A 415 5.53 23.66 -13.81
CA GLU A 415 6.16 25.00 -13.83
C GLU A 415 6.45 25.52 -12.42
N ASN A 416 5.54 25.30 -11.47
CA ASN A 416 5.73 25.64 -10.06
C ASN A 416 6.87 24.83 -9.44
N LEU A 417 6.92 23.52 -9.68
CA LEU A 417 8.00 22.67 -9.17
C LEU A 417 9.37 23.11 -9.73
N HIS A 418 9.42 23.45 -11.02
CA HIS A 418 10.63 23.95 -11.64
C HIS A 418 11.03 25.32 -11.08
N SER A 419 10.12 26.29 -11.13
CA SER A 419 10.43 27.71 -10.89
C SER A 419 10.62 28.02 -9.40
N PHE A 420 9.76 27.48 -8.53
CA PHE A 420 9.78 27.80 -7.10
C PHE A 420 10.70 26.86 -6.33
N TYR A 421 10.60 25.56 -6.58
CA TYR A 421 11.42 24.58 -5.85
C TYR A 421 12.78 24.33 -6.48
N GLY A 422 13.01 24.82 -7.72
CA GLY A 422 14.28 24.71 -8.43
C GLY A 422 14.60 23.32 -8.93
N ILE A 423 13.58 22.51 -9.23
CA ILE A 423 13.76 21.16 -9.77
C ILE A 423 13.90 21.23 -11.29
N PRO A 424 14.96 20.67 -11.89
CA PRO A 424 15.11 20.65 -13.35
C PRO A 424 13.97 19.88 -14.02
N TYR A 425 13.52 20.31 -15.18
CA TYR A 425 12.47 19.60 -15.94
C TYR A 425 12.81 18.12 -16.18
N ALA A 426 14.07 17.81 -16.44
CA ALA A 426 14.57 16.46 -16.61
C ALA A 426 14.49 15.58 -15.33
N ASN A 427 14.06 16.15 -14.20
CA ASN A 427 13.81 15.44 -12.94
C ASN A 427 12.32 15.47 -12.56
N ILE A 428 11.43 15.93 -13.44
CA ILE A 428 9.99 16.05 -13.18
C ILE A 428 9.24 14.98 -13.97
N GLU A 429 8.34 14.28 -13.30
CA GLU A 429 7.38 13.34 -13.89
C GLU A 429 5.96 13.79 -13.54
N LEU A 430 4.99 13.38 -14.35
CA LEU A 430 3.58 13.70 -14.14
C LEU A 430 2.75 12.43 -14.10
N THR A 431 1.86 12.33 -13.13
CA THR A 431 0.89 11.24 -12.98
C THR A 431 -0.52 11.80 -12.88
N PRO A 432 -1.25 11.96 -13.98
CA PRO A 432 -2.68 12.24 -13.94
C PRO A 432 -3.50 11.01 -13.55
N MET A 433 -4.68 11.24 -12.97
CA MET A 433 -5.73 10.25 -12.80
C MET A 433 -6.67 10.31 -14.01
N ILE A 434 -6.71 9.25 -14.80
CA ILE A 434 -7.48 9.22 -16.05
C ILE A 434 -8.99 9.15 -15.80
N GLY A 435 -9.77 9.92 -16.57
CA GLY A 435 -11.20 10.06 -16.39
C GLY A 435 -11.58 10.87 -15.16
N GLY A 436 -12.72 10.57 -14.54
CA GLY A 436 -13.17 11.24 -13.33
C GLY A 436 -12.24 10.98 -12.16
N ASN A 437 -11.89 12.04 -11.45
CA ASN A 437 -11.06 12.02 -10.26
C ASN A 437 -11.92 11.82 -8.99
N ASP A 438 -11.31 11.66 -7.82
CA ASP A 438 -12.04 11.60 -6.53
C ASP A 438 -12.73 12.93 -6.25
N THR A 439 -12.12 14.04 -6.67
CA THR A 439 -12.79 15.34 -6.78
C THR A 439 -13.74 15.32 -7.97
N GLN A 440 -15.04 15.14 -7.74
CA GLN A 440 -16.07 14.86 -8.75
C GLN A 440 -16.15 15.84 -9.93
N SER A 441 -15.72 17.10 -9.74
CA SER A 441 -15.69 18.12 -10.81
C SER A 441 -14.48 18.01 -11.72
N GLU A 442 -13.53 17.16 -11.40
CA GLU A 442 -12.28 17.01 -12.12
C GLU A 442 -12.32 15.77 -13.00
N VAL A 443 -12.12 15.97 -14.30
CA VAL A 443 -12.13 14.88 -15.28
C VAL A 443 -10.95 15.05 -16.23
N PHE A 444 -9.99 14.11 -16.16
CA PHE A 444 -8.88 14.05 -17.11
C PHE A 444 -9.32 13.33 -18.38
N THR A 445 -9.27 14.03 -19.52
CA THR A 445 -9.85 13.60 -20.79
C THR A 445 -8.77 13.20 -21.81
N ILE A 446 -9.17 12.60 -22.93
CA ILE A 446 -8.24 12.32 -24.05
C ILE A 446 -7.54 13.58 -24.58
N PRO A 447 -8.20 14.73 -24.79
CA PRO A 447 -7.50 15.98 -25.14
C PRO A 447 -6.48 16.44 -24.09
N ASN A 448 -6.67 16.09 -22.80
CA ASN A 448 -5.67 16.40 -21.78
C ASN A 448 -4.41 15.53 -21.95
N VAL A 449 -4.54 14.29 -22.43
CA VAL A 449 -3.39 13.44 -22.80
C VAL A 449 -2.53 14.16 -23.85
N ASP A 450 -3.16 14.68 -24.91
CA ASP A 450 -2.46 15.38 -26.01
C ASP A 450 -1.64 16.56 -25.48
N ALA A 451 -2.28 17.40 -24.67
CA ALA A 451 -1.66 18.60 -24.13
C ALA A 451 -0.50 18.28 -23.16
N VAL A 452 -0.69 17.31 -22.25
CA VAL A 452 0.34 16.93 -21.28
C VAL A 452 1.52 16.22 -21.97
N SER A 453 1.26 15.36 -22.95
CA SER A 453 2.29 14.67 -23.73
C SER A 453 3.13 15.66 -24.54
N ALA A 454 2.49 16.61 -25.23
CA ALA A 454 3.18 17.66 -25.98
C ALA A 454 4.05 18.54 -25.06
N TYR A 455 3.52 18.94 -23.91
CA TYR A 455 4.26 19.70 -22.90
C TYR A 455 5.48 18.93 -22.38
N ALA A 456 5.30 17.67 -22.03
CA ALA A 456 6.39 16.84 -21.52
C ALA A 456 7.54 16.71 -22.53
N ALA A 457 7.19 16.48 -23.81
CA ALA A 457 8.17 16.45 -24.90
C ALA A 457 8.87 17.81 -25.09
N GLN A 458 8.11 18.91 -25.09
CA GLN A 458 8.64 20.26 -25.26
C GLN A 458 9.62 20.67 -24.16
N LYS A 459 9.32 20.31 -22.90
CA LYS A 459 10.15 20.67 -21.74
C LYS A 459 11.25 19.67 -21.45
N GLY A 460 11.20 18.49 -22.04
CA GLY A 460 12.12 17.39 -21.74
C GLY A 460 11.91 16.86 -20.33
N LEU A 461 10.65 16.59 -19.96
CA LEU A 461 10.34 15.97 -18.67
C LEU A 461 10.95 14.58 -18.57
N ALA A 462 11.08 14.07 -17.33
CA ALA A 462 11.63 12.76 -17.05
C ALA A 462 10.66 11.62 -17.38
N GLY A 463 9.36 11.87 -17.35
CA GLY A 463 8.37 10.84 -17.65
C GLY A 463 6.93 11.29 -17.48
N ILE A 464 6.04 10.44 -17.96
CA ILE A 464 4.60 10.49 -17.70
C ILE A 464 4.16 9.10 -17.23
N HIS A 465 3.33 9.08 -16.21
CA HIS A 465 2.61 7.91 -15.74
C HIS A 465 1.12 8.22 -15.73
N TYR A 466 0.27 7.31 -15.29
CA TYR A 466 -1.12 7.63 -14.98
C TYR A 466 -1.72 6.64 -13.97
N TRP A 467 -2.62 7.12 -13.16
CA TRP A 467 -3.46 6.34 -12.28
C TRP A 467 -4.78 6.03 -12.99
N SER A 468 -5.15 4.83 -13.30
CA SER A 468 -4.36 3.60 -13.25
C SER A 468 -4.78 2.68 -14.41
N PHE A 469 -4.02 1.63 -14.66
CA PHE A 469 -4.27 0.70 -15.76
C PHE A 469 -5.65 0.05 -15.71
N ASP A 470 -6.12 -0.35 -14.52
CA ASP A 470 -7.44 -0.96 -14.36
C ASP A 470 -8.59 0.00 -14.67
N ARG A 471 -8.34 1.32 -14.59
CA ARG A 471 -9.32 2.35 -14.91
C ARG A 471 -9.44 2.64 -16.41
N ASP A 472 -8.55 2.11 -17.24
CA ASP A 472 -8.52 2.42 -18.68
C ASP A 472 -9.55 1.61 -19.48
N THR A 473 -10.78 1.68 -19.03
CA THR A 473 -12.00 1.22 -19.71
C THR A 473 -13.15 2.11 -19.28
N ASP A 474 -14.07 2.38 -20.19
CA ASP A 474 -15.18 3.27 -19.93
C ASP A 474 -16.22 2.66 -19.00
N CYS A 475 -16.75 3.46 -18.09
CA CYS A 475 -17.99 3.24 -17.36
C CYS A 475 -18.91 4.45 -17.51
N GLY A 476 -20.14 4.34 -17.01
CA GLY A 476 -21.09 5.45 -17.01
C GLY A 476 -20.60 6.63 -16.16
N PRO A 477 -21.15 7.83 -16.33
CA PRO A 477 -20.88 8.98 -15.50
C PRO A 477 -21.11 8.65 -14.02
N GLY A 478 -20.22 9.13 -13.15
CA GLY A 478 -20.33 8.87 -11.71
C GLY A 478 -19.06 9.27 -10.97
N SER A 479 -18.97 8.79 -9.74
CA SER A 479 -17.77 8.93 -8.90
C SER A 479 -16.59 8.18 -9.50
N ALA A 480 -15.39 8.50 -9.05
CA ALA A 480 -14.20 7.74 -9.37
C ALA A 480 -14.37 6.26 -9.05
N SER A 481 -13.88 5.41 -9.93
CA SER A 481 -13.94 3.94 -9.79
C SER A 481 -12.52 3.36 -9.93
N PRO A 482 -12.14 2.38 -9.12
CA PRO A 482 -10.83 1.75 -9.25
C PRO A 482 -10.68 0.86 -10.49
N ILE A 483 -11.78 0.52 -11.18
CA ILE A 483 -11.81 -0.46 -12.28
C ILE A 483 -12.33 0.09 -13.61
N CYS A 484 -12.69 1.36 -13.69
CA CYS A 484 -13.09 2.03 -14.93
C CYS A 484 -13.00 3.56 -14.79
N ASN A 485 -13.05 4.28 -15.89
CA ASN A 485 -13.06 5.75 -15.90
C ASN A 485 -14.45 6.29 -16.29
N SER A 486 -14.88 7.36 -15.61
CA SER A 486 -16.17 7.99 -15.85
C SER A 486 -16.14 9.03 -16.99
N TYR A 487 -15.03 9.18 -17.70
CA TYR A 487 -14.98 9.98 -18.94
C TYR A 487 -15.89 9.35 -20.00
N GLY A 488 -15.92 8.02 -20.09
CA GLY A 488 -16.92 7.25 -20.84
C GLY A 488 -16.85 7.41 -22.35
N GLN A 489 -15.73 7.89 -22.91
CA GLN A 489 -15.55 8.17 -24.34
C GLN A 489 -14.16 7.74 -24.85
N ALA A 490 -13.36 7.10 -24.00
CA ALA A 490 -12.01 6.68 -24.37
C ALA A 490 -12.00 5.28 -24.99
N GLY A 491 -12.95 4.42 -24.63
CA GLY A 491 -12.93 3.02 -24.97
C GLY A 491 -11.95 2.22 -24.10
N ARG A 492 -11.80 0.93 -24.39
CA ARG A 492 -10.85 0.07 -23.69
C ARG A 492 -9.40 0.42 -24.07
N LEU A 493 -8.58 0.62 -23.04
CA LEU A 493 -7.17 1.02 -23.21
C LEU A 493 -7.00 2.30 -24.07
N GLY A 494 -8.02 3.16 -24.05
CA GLY A 494 -8.03 4.36 -24.88
C GLY A 494 -7.01 5.39 -24.43
N PHE A 495 -6.86 5.58 -23.12
CA PHE A 495 -5.83 6.46 -22.57
C PHE A 495 -4.43 5.90 -22.82
N THR A 496 -4.21 4.59 -22.58
CA THR A 496 -2.93 3.92 -22.91
C THR A 496 -2.57 4.12 -24.37
N THR A 497 -3.51 3.84 -25.27
CA THR A 497 -3.29 3.94 -26.71
C THR A 497 -2.96 5.39 -27.12
N ARG A 498 -3.66 6.37 -26.52
CA ARG A 498 -3.42 7.78 -26.83
C ARG A 498 -2.06 8.24 -26.32
N PHE A 499 -1.70 7.94 -25.07
CA PHE A 499 -0.36 8.25 -24.56
C PHE A 499 0.74 7.64 -25.43
N LEU A 500 0.64 6.35 -25.77
CA LEU A 500 1.63 5.69 -26.63
C LEU A 500 1.76 6.35 -27.99
N SER A 501 0.63 6.74 -28.61
CA SER A 501 0.61 7.46 -29.88
C SER A 501 1.32 8.80 -29.79
N ASP A 502 0.98 9.61 -28.79
CA ASP A 502 1.47 10.98 -28.64
C ASP A 502 2.95 11.03 -28.21
N LEU A 503 3.41 10.00 -27.51
CA LEU A 503 4.81 9.84 -27.10
C LEU A 503 5.66 9.13 -28.16
N GLY A 504 5.07 8.67 -29.27
CA GLY A 504 5.77 7.98 -30.34
C GLY A 504 6.31 6.59 -29.95
N MET A 505 5.59 5.87 -29.10
CA MET A 505 5.97 4.58 -28.52
C MET A 505 5.18 3.39 -29.09
#